data_08717c743fbf6acb010501894b61f849
#
_entry.id   08717c743fbf6acb010501894b61f849
#
_cell.length_a   1.000
_cell.length_b   1.000
_cell.length_c   1.000
_cell.angle_alpha   90.00
_cell.angle_beta   90.00
_cell.angle_gamma   90.00
#
_symmetry.space_group_name_H-M   'P 1'
#
loop_
_entity.id
_entity.type
_entity.pdbx_description
1 polymer ?
#
loop_
_entity_poly.entity_id
_entity_poly.type
_entity_poly.pdbx_seq_one_letter_code
_entity_poly.pdbx_strand_id
1 'polypeptide(L)'
;MSSQSAAPANVTLRPVSETDHDFLVEVYASTRAEELALVPWTIEQQQAFISAQFAAQQTHYAEKYPDASHDIIVSDGRRIGRLYVARLDQEIRIVDITLLPAQRRAGIGSHLIEQLLDEAKGSGKLTRIYVEELDRKSVV
;
A
#
# COMPACT_ATOMS: atom_id res chain seq x y z
N MET A 1 23.76 17.34 4.94
CA MET A 1 23.34 16.99 4.82
C MET A 1 22.69 16.60 5.05
N SER A 2 22.31 16.42 4.88
CA SER A 2 21.69 15.94 4.98
C SER A 2 21.23 15.31 4.98
N SER A 3 21.04 14.90 4.89
CA SER A 3 20.58 14.24 4.91
C SER A 3 19.93 13.71 5.11
N GLN A 4 19.63 13.53 5.46
CA GLN A 4 19.03 13.05 5.73
C GLN A 4 18.07 12.74 5.54
N SER A 5 17.46 12.91 5.42
CA SER A 5 16.40 12.67 4.89
C SER A 5 16.65 12.02 3.78
N ALA A 6 17.53 11.55 3.72
CA ALA A 6 17.85 10.80 2.62
C ALA A 6 16.86 9.75 2.35
N ALA A 7 16.80 9.34 1.16
CA ALA A 7 15.95 8.24 0.77
C ALA A 7 16.36 7.01 1.55
N PRO A 8 15.42 6.20 1.95
CA PRO A 8 15.72 4.95 2.61
C PRO A 8 16.57 4.09 1.70
N ALA A 9 17.54 3.43 2.28
CA ALA A 9 18.43 2.60 1.50
C ALA A 9 17.74 1.35 1.03
N ASN A 10 18.08 0.92 -0.16
CA ASN A 10 17.65 -0.39 -0.67
C ASN A 10 16.16 -0.64 -0.71
N VAL A 11 15.38 0.40 -0.94
CA VAL A 11 13.94 0.20 -1.12
C VAL A 11 13.68 -0.01 -2.59
N THR A 12 13.05 -1.13 -2.92
CA THR A 12 12.73 -1.46 -4.30
C THR A 12 11.32 -1.99 -4.37
N LEU A 13 10.80 -2.09 -5.59
CA LEU A 13 9.49 -2.64 -5.84
C LEU A 13 9.62 -3.85 -6.74
N ARG A 14 8.79 -4.84 -6.53
CA ARG A 14 8.70 -5.95 -7.48
C ARG A 14 7.25 -6.36 -7.61
N PRO A 15 6.85 -6.89 -8.76
CA PRO A 15 5.46 -7.29 -8.94
C PRO A 15 5.04 -8.37 -7.95
N VAL A 16 3.80 -8.31 -7.52
CA VAL A 16 3.23 -9.32 -6.65
C VAL A 16 3.16 -10.65 -7.40
N SER A 17 3.42 -11.73 -6.69
CA SER A 17 3.29 -13.06 -7.25
C SER A 17 2.41 -13.90 -6.34
N GLU A 18 2.12 -15.13 -6.78
CA GLU A 18 1.25 -16.01 -5.99
C GLU A 18 1.81 -16.31 -4.63
N THR A 19 3.12 -16.31 -4.48
CA THR A 19 3.74 -16.63 -3.19
C THR A 19 3.61 -15.50 -2.19
N ASP A 20 3.07 -14.36 -2.59
CA ASP A 20 2.94 -13.22 -1.70
C ASP A 20 1.58 -13.14 -1.01
N HIS A 21 0.68 -14.08 -1.29
CA HIS A 21 -0.69 -13.98 -0.78
C HIS A 21 -0.74 -13.84 0.74
N ASP A 22 -0.05 -14.71 1.45
CA ASP A 22 -0.11 -14.66 2.92
C ASP A 22 0.48 -13.37 3.45
N PHE A 23 1.54 -12.88 2.80
CA PHE A 23 2.13 -11.62 3.20
C PHE A 23 1.14 -10.47 2.99
N LEU A 24 0.44 -10.48 1.85
CA LEU A 24 -0.53 -9.41 1.56
C LEU A 24 -1.69 -9.43 2.56
N VAL A 25 -2.12 -10.61 2.96
CA VAL A 25 -3.16 -10.73 3.98
C VAL A 25 -2.65 -10.14 5.30
N GLU A 26 -1.39 -10.41 5.64
CA GLU A 26 -0.79 -9.86 6.85
C GLU A 26 -0.75 -8.33 6.80
N VAL A 27 -0.37 -7.77 5.66
CA VAL A 27 -0.34 -6.31 5.47
C VAL A 27 -1.74 -5.74 5.66
N TYR A 28 -2.75 -6.39 5.05
CA TYR A 28 -4.11 -5.92 5.18
C TYR A 28 -4.56 -5.99 6.63
N ALA A 29 -4.25 -7.11 7.31
CA ALA A 29 -4.65 -7.30 8.70
C ALA A 29 -4.09 -6.20 9.59
N SER A 30 -2.89 -5.73 9.29
CA SER A 30 -2.28 -4.69 10.09
C SER A 30 -3.06 -3.37 10.03
N THR A 31 -3.84 -3.16 8.98
CA THR A 31 -4.65 -1.95 8.86
C THR A 31 -5.95 -2.05 9.64
N ARG A 32 -6.30 -3.27 10.09
CA ARG A 32 -7.55 -3.51 10.82
C ARG A 32 -7.31 -3.90 12.27
N ALA A 33 -6.07 -3.91 12.70
CA ALA A 33 -5.74 -4.44 14.02
C ALA A 33 -6.45 -3.71 15.16
N GLU A 34 -6.53 -2.39 15.06
CA GLU A 34 -7.17 -1.62 16.14
C GLU A 34 -8.67 -1.90 16.21
N GLU A 35 -9.30 -1.99 15.05
CA GLU A 35 -10.72 -2.27 15.00
C GLU A 35 -11.01 -3.66 15.55
N LEU A 36 -10.20 -4.63 15.17
CA LEU A 36 -10.46 -6.00 15.59
C LEU A 36 -10.19 -6.21 17.08
N ALA A 37 -9.33 -5.39 17.67
CA ALA A 37 -9.07 -5.48 19.08
C ALA A 37 -10.31 -5.13 19.90
N LEU A 38 -11.29 -4.46 19.30
CA LEU A 38 -12.47 -4.04 20.00
C LEU A 38 -13.63 -5.04 19.92
N VAL A 39 -13.49 -6.09 19.12
CA VAL A 39 -14.57 -7.05 18.97
C VAL A 39 -14.23 -8.34 19.70
N PRO A 40 -15.24 -9.01 20.28
CA PRO A 40 -14.99 -10.23 21.04
C PRO A 40 -14.96 -11.46 20.14
N TRP A 41 -14.13 -11.47 19.14
CA TRP A 41 -14.02 -12.60 18.22
C TRP A 41 -12.82 -13.45 18.54
N THR A 42 -12.93 -14.73 18.23
CA THR A 42 -11.78 -15.62 18.33
C THR A 42 -10.77 -15.26 17.24
N ILE A 43 -9.57 -15.79 17.38
CA ILE A 43 -8.55 -15.60 16.37
C ILE A 43 -9.04 -16.13 15.03
N GLU A 44 -9.70 -17.29 15.04
CA GLU A 44 -10.21 -17.88 13.80
C GLU A 44 -11.26 -16.99 13.14
N GLN A 45 -12.12 -16.38 13.95
CA GLN A 45 -13.14 -15.49 13.41
C GLN A 45 -12.49 -14.24 12.81
N GLN A 46 -11.47 -13.71 13.48
CA GLN A 46 -10.76 -12.56 12.95
C GLN A 46 -10.06 -12.88 11.64
N GLN A 47 -9.41 -14.04 11.56
CA GLN A 47 -8.72 -14.42 10.35
C GLN A 47 -9.68 -14.64 9.18
N ALA A 48 -10.84 -15.24 9.45
CA ALA A 48 -11.83 -15.44 8.41
C ALA A 48 -12.35 -14.11 7.88
N PHE A 49 -12.59 -13.17 8.79
CA PHE A 49 -13.07 -11.85 8.40
C PHE A 49 -12.01 -11.12 7.56
N ILE A 50 -10.77 -11.14 8.00
CA ILE A 50 -9.69 -10.47 7.28
C ILE A 50 -9.50 -11.07 5.90
N SER A 51 -9.51 -12.40 5.78
CA SER A 51 -9.34 -13.04 4.49
C SER A 51 -10.46 -12.68 3.53
N ALA A 52 -11.70 -12.64 4.02
CA ALA A 52 -12.83 -12.29 3.19
C ALA A 52 -12.78 -10.84 2.75
N GLN A 53 -12.42 -9.94 3.66
CA GLN A 53 -12.31 -8.53 3.33
C GLN A 53 -11.19 -8.27 2.33
N PHE A 54 -10.06 -8.92 2.53
CA PHE A 54 -8.95 -8.74 1.61
C PHE A 54 -9.32 -9.25 0.21
N ALA A 55 -9.97 -10.40 0.13
CA ALA A 55 -10.39 -10.95 -1.16
C ALA A 55 -11.36 -10.00 -1.87
N ALA A 56 -12.29 -9.41 -1.12
CA ALA A 56 -13.23 -8.47 -1.70
C ALA A 56 -12.51 -7.21 -2.22
N GLN A 57 -11.52 -6.73 -1.47
CA GLN A 57 -10.76 -5.57 -1.89
C GLN A 57 -9.97 -5.86 -3.15
N GLN A 58 -9.34 -7.04 -3.21
CA GLN A 58 -8.56 -7.42 -4.39
C GLN A 58 -9.45 -7.50 -5.63
N THR A 59 -10.64 -8.08 -5.49
CA THR A 59 -11.58 -8.17 -6.60
C THR A 59 -11.99 -6.77 -7.06
N HIS A 60 -12.31 -5.91 -6.12
CA HIS A 60 -12.73 -4.56 -6.43
C HIS A 60 -11.63 -3.79 -7.17
N TYR A 61 -10.39 -3.89 -6.70
CA TYR A 61 -9.29 -3.18 -7.35
C TYR A 61 -9.02 -3.74 -8.75
N ALA A 62 -9.09 -5.06 -8.91
CA ALA A 62 -8.84 -5.68 -10.19
C ALA A 62 -9.88 -5.26 -11.22
N GLU A 63 -11.12 -5.12 -10.78
CA GLU A 63 -12.18 -4.71 -11.69
C GLU A 63 -12.10 -3.22 -12.02
N LYS A 64 -11.78 -2.41 -11.04
CA LYS A 64 -11.77 -0.98 -11.25
C LYS A 64 -10.49 -0.50 -11.94
N TYR A 65 -9.38 -1.16 -11.67
CA TYR A 65 -8.08 -0.75 -12.20
C TYR A 65 -7.37 -1.93 -12.84
N PRO A 66 -7.89 -2.44 -13.95
CA PRO A 66 -7.36 -3.69 -14.53
C PRO A 66 -5.89 -3.61 -14.97
N ASP A 67 -5.41 -2.41 -15.28
CA ASP A 67 -4.03 -2.28 -15.73
C ASP A 67 -3.10 -1.70 -14.68
N ALA A 68 -3.53 -1.68 -13.43
CA ALA A 68 -2.72 -1.10 -12.37
C ALA A 68 -1.54 -2.00 -12.03
N SER A 69 -0.47 -1.40 -11.51
CA SER A 69 0.63 -2.19 -11.01
C SER A 69 0.40 -2.46 -9.53
N HIS A 70 0.67 -3.68 -9.13
CA HIS A 70 0.54 -4.09 -7.73
C HIS A 70 1.88 -4.68 -7.34
N ASP A 71 2.60 -3.96 -6.51
CA ASP A 71 3.97 -4.31 -6.18
C ASP A 71 4.16 -4.56 -4.71
N ILE A 72 5.11 -5.43 -4.41
CA ILE A 72 5.61 -5.60 -3.06
C ILE A 72 6.69 -4.58 -2.84
N ILE A 73 6.67 -3.90 -1.70
CA ILE A 73 7.73 -2.99 -1.32
C ILE A 73 8.75 -3.81 -0.55
N VAL A 74 10.00 -3.77 -1.04
CA VAL A 74 11.07 -4.57 -0.46
C VAL A 74 12.15 -3.63 0.07
N SER A 75 12.63 -3.90 1.27
CA SER A 75 13.71 -3.13 1.85
C SER A 75 14.73 -4.11 2.41
N ASP A 76 15.96 -4.01 1.97
CA ASP A 76 17.03 -4.89 2.41
C ASP A 76 16.66 -6.37 2.27
N GLY A 77 16.02 -6.69 1.17
CA GLY A 77 15.65 -8.07 0.88
C GLY A 77 14.43 -8.59 1.59
N ARG A 78 13.73 -7.73 2.34
CA ARG A 78 12.56 -8.18 3.10
C ARG A 78 11.31 -7.48 2.60
N ARG A 79 10.21 -8.21 2.55
CA ARG A 79 8.93 -7.63 2.16
C ARG A 79 8.43 -6.77 3.31
N ILE A 80 8.10 -5.51 3.05
CA ILE A 80 7.68 -4.60 4.10
C ILE A 80 6.34 -3.93 3.84
N GLY A 81 5.75 -4.10 2.66
CA GLY A 81 4.46 -3.50 2.37
C GLY A 81 4.07 -3.71 0.93
N ARG A 82 3.06 -2.97 0.50
CA ARG A 82 2.61 -3.05 -0.89
C ARG A 82 2.28 -1.68 -1.44
N LEU A 83 2.36 -1.56 -2.75
CA LEU A 83 2.03 -0.34 -3.45
C LEU A 83 1.17 -0.69 -4.66
N TYR A 84 -0.01 -0.10 -4.76
CA TYR A 84 -0.96 -0.37 -5.83
C TYR A 84 -1.20 0.95 -6.55
N VAL A 85 -0.80 1.04 -7.82
CA VAL A 85 -0.83 2.30 -8.55
C VAL A 85 -1.50 2.14 -9.90
N ALA A 86 -2.44 3.01 -10.20
CA ALA A 86 -3.09 3.05 -11.52
C ALA A 86 -2.58 4.26 -12.26
N ARG A 87 -1.99 4.04 -13.44
CA ARG A 87 -1.50 5.13 -14.28
C ARG A 87 -2.51 5.37 -15.37
N LEU A 88 -3.32 6.41 -15.16
CA LEU A 88 -4.42 6.72 -16.05
C LEU A 88 -4.02 7.86 -16.99
N ASP A 89 -4.89 8.19 -17.94
CA ASP A 89 -4.54 9.20 -18.94
C ASP A 89 -4.22 10.55 -18.34
N GLN A 90 -4.99 10.98 -17.36
CA GLN A 90 -4.84 12.32 -16.81
C GLN A 90 -4.24 12.34 -15.43
N GLU A 91 -4.06 11.19 -14.83
CA GLU A 91 -3.58 11.17 -13.45
C GLU A 91 -2.85 9.87 -13.12
N ILE A 92 -1.99 9.94 -12.13
CA ILE A 92 -1.45 8.75 -11.50
C ILE A 92 -2.19 8.63 -10.18
N ARG A 93 -2.89 7.52 -9.99
CA ARG A 93 -3.68 7.31 -8.78
C ARG A 93 -3.00 6.29 -7.90
N ILE A 94 -2.68 6.69 -6.68
CA ILE A 94 -2.14 5.76 -5.71
C ILE A 94 -3.34 5.14 -5.04
N VAL A 95 -3.65 3.90 -5.43
CA VAL A 95 -4.84 3.21 -4.94
C VAL A 95 -4.62 2.71 -3.53
N ASP A 96 -3.42 2.25 -3.24
CA ASP A 96 -3.11 1.74 -1.91
C ASP A 96 -1.61 1.79 -1.70
N ILE A 97 -1.18 2.28 -0.55
CA ILE A 97 0.21 2.19 -0.15
C ILE A 97 0.15 1.85 1.33
N THR A 98 0.62 0.68 1.69
CA THR A 98 0.56 0.20 3.06
C THR A 98 1.90 -0.42 3.44
N LEU A 99 2.42 0.01 4.58
CA LEU A 99 3.64 -0.56 5.15
C LEU A 99 3.27 -1.29 6.42
N LEU A 100 3.99 -2.36 6.73
CA LEU A 100 3.82 -3.01 8.01
C LEU A 100 4.15 -2.01 9.12
N PRO A 101 3.50 -2.12 10.29
CA PRO A 101 3.66 -1.12 11.34
C PRO A 101 5.12 -0.83 11.72
N ALA A 102 5.96 -1.86 11.75
CA ALA A 102 7.36 -1.68 12.14
C ALA A 102 8.14 -0.84 11.13
N GLN A 103 7.62 -0.68 9.93
CA GLN A 103 8.31 0.05 8.87
C GLN A 103 7.78 1.47 8.68
N ARG A 104 6.79 1.85 9.45
CA ARG A 104 6.20 3.18 9.29
C ARG A 104 7.10 4.22 9.95
N ARG A 105 6.94 5.45 9.50
CA ARG A 105 7.71 6.58 10.06
C ARG A 105 9.19 6.52 9.77
N ALA A 106 9.60 5.70 8.83
CA ALA A 106 11.00 5.66 8.42
C ALA A 106 11.21 6.41 7.12
N GLY A 107 10.19 7.10 6.62
CA GLY A 107 10.32 7.88 5.40
C GLY A 107 10.13 7.09 4.12
N ILE A 108 9.84 5.80 4.22
CA ILE A 108 9.71 4.96 3.03
C ILE A 108 8.49 5.34 2.21
N GLY A 109 7.35 5.52 2.88
CA GLY A 109 6.12 5.89 2.17
C GLY A 109 6.28 7.23 1.49
N SER A 110 6.85 8.21 2.20
CA SER A 110 7.07 9.53 1.61
C SER A 110 7.99 9.47 0.41
N HIS A 111 9.03 8.66 0.51
CA HIS A 111 9.98 8.51 -0.59
C HIS A 111 9.28 7.95 -1.84
N LEU A 112 8.44 6.93 -1.66
CA LEU A 112 7.73 6.32 -2.78
C LEU A 112 6.70 7.28 -3.37
N ILE A 113 6.01 8.02 -2.52
CA ILE A 113 5.05 9.00 -2.99
C ILE A 113 5.75 10.10 -3.77
N GLU A 114 6.91 10.55 -3.29
CA GLU A 114 7.67 11.57 -4.01
C GLU A 114 8.10 11.09 -5.39
N GLN A 115 8.49 9.83 -5.50
CA GLN A 115 8.85 9.29 -6.79
C GLN A 115 7.65 9.31 -7.75
N LEU A 116 6.46 9.00 -7.25
CA LEU A 116 5.28 9.03 -8.09
C LEU A 116 4.86 10.46 -8.44
N LEU A 117 5.04 11.39 -7.52
CA LEU A 117 4.79 12.80 -7.81
C LEU A 117 5.70 13.29 -8.92
N ASP A 118 6.97 12.88 -8.89
CA ASP A 118 7.91 13.28 -9.93
C ASP A 118 7.54 12.65 -11.26
N GLU A 119 7.10 11.40 -11.24
CA GLU A 119 6.68 10.72 -12.45
C GLU A 119 5.47 11.44 -13.05
N ALA A 120 4.50 11.80 -12.23
CA ALA A 120 3.30 12.48 -12.70
C ALA A 120 3.66 13.83 -13.29
N LYS A 121 4.54 14.57 -12.62
CA LYS A 121 4.93 15.87 -13.09
C LYS A 121 5.64 15.76 -14.43
N GLY A 122 6.52 14.80 -14.60
CA GLY A 122 7.22 14.60 -15.84
C GLY A 122 6.32 14.18 -16.98
N SER A 123 5.15 13.59 -16.65
CA SER A 123 4.20 13.14 -17.65
C SER A 123 3.05 14.12 -17.85
N GLY A 124 3.04 15.24 -17.16
CA GLY A 124 1.95 16.20 -17.26
C GLY A 124 0.67 15.72 -16.63
N LYS A 125 0.77 14.86 -15.61
CA LYS A 125 -0.41 14.28 -14.97
C LYS A 125 -0.56 14.77 -13.54
N LEU A 126 -1.79 14.69 -13.05
CA LEU A 126 -2.06 14.96 -11.63
C LEU A 126 -1.75 13.70 -10.84
N THR A 127 -1.51 13.86 -9.56
CA THR A 127 -1.36 12.73 -8.64
C THR A 127 -2.54 12.74 -7.70
N ARG A 128 -3.16 11.56 -7.52
CA ARG A 128 -4.27 11.45 -6.59
C ARG A 128 -4.04 10.27 -5.67
N ILE A 129 -4.19 10.47 -4.38
CA ILE A 129 -4.03 9.41 -3.41
C ILE A 129 -5.40 9.07 -2.86
N TYR A 130 -5.77 7.77 -2.94
CA TYR A 130 -7.02 7.32 -2.43
C TYR A 130 -6.78 6.75 -1.05
N VAL A 131 -7.36 7.33 -0.02
CA VAL A 131 -7.16 6.86 1.32
C VAL A 131 -8.44 6.28 1.81
N GLU A 132 -8.47 4.90 1.99
CA GLU A 132 -9.58 4.30 2.36
C GLU A 132 -9.90 4.44 3.76
N GLU A 133 -9.06 4.48 4.57
CA GLU A 133 -9.26 4.56 5.84
C GLU A 133 -9.85 5.63 6.27
N LEU A 134 -10.32 5.80 6.06
CA LEU A 134 -10.81 6.53 6.48
C LEU A 134 -10.93 7.66 6.83
N ASP A 135 -11.37 7.78 6.70
CA ASP A 135 -11.59 8.75 7.30
C ASP A 135 -10.76 9.75 7.21
N ARG A 136 -9.92 9.60 6.73
CA ARG A 136 -9.08 10.39 6.76
C ARG A 136 -9.07 11.12 5.69
N LYS A 137 -9.27 11.79 5.29
CA LYS A 137 -9.20 12.55 4.40
C LYS A 137 -8.01 13.10 4.13
N SER A 138 -7.09 12.58 3.80
CA SER A 138 -5.93 13.09 3.55
C SER A 138 -5.80 13.45 2.23
N VAL A 139 -5.39 14.45 1.87
CA VAL A 139 -5.30 14.82 0.65
C VAL A 139 -4.04 15.34 0.35
N VAL A 140 -3.49 15.20 -0.68
CA VAL A 140 -2.20 15.67 -0.97
C VAL A 140 -2.16 16.39 -2.22
#